data_e984521af56bdedf12ea7d5c3823e2ed
#
_entry.id   e984521af56bdedf12ea7d5c3823e2ed
#
_cell.length_a   1.000
_cell.length_b   1.000
_cell.length_c   1.000
_cell.angle_alpha   90.00
_cell.angle_beta   90.00
_cell.angle_gamma   90.00
#
_symmetry.space_group_name_H-M   'P 1'
#
loop_
_entity.id
_entity.type
_entity.pdbx_description
1 polymer ?
#
loop_
_entity_poly.entity_id
_entity_poly.type
_entity_poly.pdbx_seq_one_letter_code
_entity_poly.pdbx_strand_id
1 'polypeptide(L)'
;PRLYGLIYHMTSNHEDTNDLLQDVFSKAYRSICNFRGKSSFYTWMHSISVNMTINFLKKRNRRQHPSLNDPDSNIENDPDFIAATSNGNGDPTKQVSIHELQKKLNAAMMNLSHDHRIVVTMFDIQGMPHAEIAKILKISEGTVRSRLFYAHRQLQNSLHEFKKN
;
A
#
# COMPACT_ATOMS: atom_id res chain seq x y z
N PRO A 1 -1.18 -13.40 -1.67
CA PRO A 1 -0.50 -12.57 -0.67
C PRO A 1 -0.06 -11.20 -1.20
N ARG A 2 0.65 -11.11 -2.36
CA ARG A 2 1.24 -9.84 -2.83
C ARG A 2 0.22 -8.77 -3.24
N LEU A 3 -0.86 -9.15 -3.95
CA LEU A 3 -1.93 -8.19 -4.32
C LEU A 3 -2.70 -7.71 -3.11
N TYR A 4 -2.97 -8.60 -2.15
CA TYR A 4 -3.59 -8.23 -0.88
C TYR A 4 -2.75 -7.18 -0.15
N GLY A 5 -1.44 -7.43 0.03
CA GLY A 5 -0.53 -6.49 0.65
C GLY A 5 -0.50 -5.12 -0.04
N LEU A 6 -0.49 -5.10 -1.39
CA LEU A 6 -0.56 -3.86 -2.15
C LEU A 6 -1.82 -3.04 -1.80
N ILE A 7 -2.99 -3.69 -1.87
CA ILE A 7 -4.28 -3.04 -1.62
C ILE A 7 -4.35 -2.60 -0.15
N TYR A 8 -3.94 -3.47 0.78
CA TYR A 8 -3.97 -3.19 2.22
C TYR A 8 -3.09 -1.98 2.61
N HIS A 9 -1.86 -1.91 2.11
CA HIS A 9 -0.99 -0.74 2.36
C HIS A 9 -1.55 0.57 1.80
N MET A 10 -2.48 0.48 0.85
CA MET A 10 -3.14 1.66 0.28
C MET A 10 -4.43 2.04 1.02
N THR A 11 -5.23 1.06 1.45
CA THR A 11 -6.55 1.27 2.08
C THR A 11 -6.47 1.34 3.59
N SER A 12 -5.52 0.60 4.19
CA SER A 12 -5.37 0.36 5.63
C SER A 12 -6.66 -0.15 6.29
N ASN A 13 -7.45 -0.91 5.54
CA ASN A 13 -8.69 -1.51 6.01
C ASN A 13 -8.84 -2.89 5.37
N HIS A 14 -9.09 -3.93 6.18
CA HIS A 14 -9.17 -5.32 5.72
C HIS A 14 -10.43 -5.59 4.93
N GLU A 15 -11.58 -5.03 5.33
CA GLU A 15 -12.85 -5.17 4.64
C GLU A 15 -12.76 -4.57 3.23
N ASP A 16 -12.34 -3.30 3.14
CA ASP A 16 -12.08 -2.63 1.86
C ASP A 16 -11.09 -3.41 0.99
N THR A 17 -10.06 -4.00 1.62
CA THR A 17 -9.03 -4.78 0.91
C THR A 17 -9.61 -6.06 0.33
N ASN A 18 -10.42 -6.80 1.09
CA ASN A 18 -11.07 -8.03 0.65
C ASN A 18 -12.05 -7.75 -0.50
N ASP A 19 -12.87 -6.72 -0.36
CA ASP A 19 -13.83 -6.32 -1.39
C ASP A 19 -13.13 -5.91 -2.68
N LEU A 20 -12.10 -5.07 -2.57
CA LEU A 20 -11.30 -4.66 -3.72
C LEU A 20 -10.57 -5.84 -4.36
N LEU A 21 -10.05 -6.77 -3.57
CA LEU A 21 -9.38 -7.95 -4.11
C LEU A 21 -10.34 -8.83 -4.91
N GLN A 22 -11.55 -9.03 -4.42
CA GLN A 22 -12.61 -9.76 -5.13
C GLN A 22 -12.97 -9.05 -6.45
N ASP A 23 -13.14 -7.73 -6.41
CA ASP A 23 -13.41 -6.92 -7.60
C ASP A 23 -12.27 -6.98 -8.61
N VAL A 24 -11.01 -6.95 -8.15
CA VAL A 24 -9.81 -7.10 -8.98
C VAL A 24 -9.82 -8.43 -9.71
N PHE A 25 -10.07 -9.54 -9.01
CA PHE A 25 -10.14 -10.86 -9.65
C PHE A 25 -11.32 -10.97 -10.62
N SER A 26 -12.48 -10.44 -10.28
CA SER A 26 -13.64 -10.37 -11.16
C SER A 26 -13.33 -9.58 -12.43
N LYS A 27 -12.65 -8.44 -12.29
CA LYS A 27 -12.23 -7.61 -13.42
C LYS A 27 -11.18 -8.32 -14.28
N ALA A 28 -10.19 -8.96 -13.65
CA ALA A 28 -9.16 -9.72 -14.34
C ALA A 28 -9.79 -10.88 -15.15
N TYR A 29 -10.68 -11.64 -14.53
CA TYR A 29 -11.38 -12.74 -15.21
C TYR A 29 -12.13 -12.26 -16.48
N ARG A 30 -12.90 -11.17 -16.37
CA ARG A 30 -13.60 -10.59 -17.54
C ARG A 30 -12.68 -10.03 -18.59
N SER A 31 -11.44 -9.70 -18.25
CA SER A 31 -10.48 -9.06 -19.13
C SER A 31 -9.37 -9.99 -19.62
N ILE A 32 -9.37 -11.26 -19.19
CA ILE A 32 -8.28 -12.20 -19.49
C ILE A 32 -8.11 -12.44 -20.99
N CYS A 33 -9.20 -12.48 -21.74
CA CYS A 33 -9.18 -12.65 -23.21
C CYS A 33 -8.51 -11.46 -23.92
N ASN A 34 -8.42 -10.30 -23.26
CA ASN A 34 -7.76 -9.10 -23.79
C ASN A 34 -6.29 -8.99 -23.39
N PHE A 35 -5.79 -9.94 -22.57
CA PHE A 35 -4.38 -9.97 -22.20
C PHE A 35 -3.52 -10.41 -23.36
N ARG A 36 -2.76 -9.46 -23.94
CA ARG A 36 -1.97 -9.67 -25.16
C ARG A 36 -0.51 -10.06 -24.90
N GLY A 37 -0.11 -10.36 -23.66
CA GLY A 37 1.26 -10.72 -23.32
C GLY A 37 2.30 -9.60 -23.48
N LYS A 38 1.89 -8.32 -23.60
CA LYS A 38 2.81 -7.17 -23.71
C LYS A 38 3.57 -6.87 -22.42
N SER A 39 3.18 -7.47 -21.31
CA SER A 39 3.84 -7.44 -20.00
C SER A 39 3.70 -8.80 -19.35
N SER A 40 4.39 -9.04 -18.23
CA SER A 40 4.11 -10.23 -17.42
C SER A 40 2.66 -10.22 -16.93
N PHE A 41 2.09 -11.41 -16.71
CA PHE A 41 0.76 -11.54 -16.10
C PHE A 41 0.71 -10.84 -14.73
N TYR A 42 1.80 -10.93 -13.99
CA TYR A 42 1.98 -10.25 -12.70
C TYR A 42 1.84 -8.73 -12.83
N THR A 43 2.58 -8.10 -13.75
CA THR A 43 2.51 -6.65 -14.01
C THR A 43 1.12 -6.22 -14.45
N TRP A 44 0.45 -7.04 -15.27
CA TRP A 44 -0.91 -6.77 -15.71
C TRP A 44 -1.93 -6.83 -14.56
N MET A 45 -1.85 -7.84 -13.69
CA MET A 45 -2.68 -7.95 -12.49
C MET A 45 -2.47 -6.78 -11.53
N HIS A 46 -1.19 -6.37 -11.32
CA HIS A 46 -0.87 -5.20 -10.50
C HIS A 46 -1.46 -3.91 -11.07
N SER A 47 -1.40 -3.74 -12.40
CA SER A 47 -2.02 -2.60 -13.07
C SER A 47 -3.52 -2.51 -12.82
N ILE A 48 -4.24 -3.63 -12.86
CA ILE A 48 -5.66 -3.68 -12.53
C ILE A 48 -5.88 -3.30 -11.06
N SER A 49 -5.14 -3.94 -10.15
CA SER A 49 -5.27 -3.71 -8.70
C SER A 49 -5.02 -2.25 -8.32
N VAL A 50 -3.93 -1.67 -8.79
CA VAL A 50 -3.55 -0.28 -8.53
C VAL A 50 -4.61 0.69 -9.04
N ASN A 51 -5.06 0.54 -10.29
CA ASN A 51 -6.06 1.43 -10.86
C ASN A 51 -7.39 1.37 -10.10
N MET A 52 -7.82 0.17 -9.69
CA MET A 52 -9.05 0.01 -8.94
C MET A 52 -8.93 0.60 -7.54
N THR A 53 -7.81 0.36 -6.85
CA THR A 53 -7.55 0.92 -5.52
C THR A 53 -7.47 2.45 -5.53
N ILE A 54 -6.77 3.04 -6.51
CA ILE A 54 -6.73 4.50 -6.67
C ILE A 54 -8.13 5.09 -6.90
N ASN A 55 -8.93 4.46 -7.77
CA ASN A 55 -10.29 4.92 -8.04
C ASN A 55 -11.18 4.82 -6.80
N PHE A 56 -11.06 3.74 -6.04
CA PHE A 56 -11.76 3.56 -4.77
C PHE A 56 -11.39 4.67 -3.76
N LEU A 57 -10.10 4.93 -3.56
CA LEU A 57 -9.62 5.95 -2.63
C LEU A 57 -10.07 7.36 -3.05
N LYS A 58 -10.02 7.68 -4.35
CA LYS A 58 -10.55 8.94 -4.87
C LYS A 58 -12.04 9.10 -4.60
N LYS A 59 -12.83 8.02 -4.78
CA LYS A 59 -14.26 8.02 -4.52
C LYS A 59 -14.56 8.18 -3.02
N ARG A 60 -13.80 7.48 -2.15
CA ARG A 60 -13.90 7.61 -0.69
C ARG A 60 -13.60 9.04 -0.24
N ASN A 61 -12.51 9.64 -0.69
CA ASN A 61 -12.16 11.01 -0.35
C ASN A 61 -13.22 12.04 -0.79
N ARG A 62 -13.83 11.85 -1.98
CA ARG A 62 -14.93 12.74 -2.42
C ARG A 62 -16.18 12.62 -1.54
N ARG A 63 -16.44 11.44 -0.97
CA ARG A 63 -17.58 11.25 -0.05
C ARG A 63 -17.30 11.81 1.34
N GLN A 64 -16.03 11.83 1.77
CA GLN A 64 -15.61 12.34 3.08
C GLN A 64 -15.39 13.86 3.10
N HIS A 65 -15.40 14.55 1.94
CA HIS A 65 -15.28 16.02 1.81
C HIS A 65 -16.59 16.78 1.57
N PRO A 66 -17.68 16.51 2.32
CA PRO A 66 -18.64 17.53 2.69
C PRO A 66 -18.47 18.04 4.11
N SER A 67 -17.55 17.50 4.93
CA SER A 67 -17.35 17.98 6.31
C SER A 67 -15.95 17.64 6.81
N LEU A 68 -15.24 18.65 7.26
CA LEU A 68 -14.04 18.57 8.09
C LEU A 68 -14.35 17.78 9.39
N ASN A 69 -13.42 16.93 9.79
CA ASN A 69 -13.34 16.18 11.04
C ASN A 69 -14.07 14.83 11.08
N ASP A 70 -13.29 13.79 10.75
CA ASP A 70 -13.36 12.56 11.53
C ASP A 70 -11.99 11.86 11.54
N PRO A 71 -11.28 11.80 12.68
CA PRO A 71 -10.01 11.09 12.84
C PRO A 71 -10.29 9.69 13.39
N ASP A 72 -11.08 8.88 12.70
CA ASP A 72 -11.33 7.50 13.12
C ASP A 72 -10.87 6.53 12.04
N SER A 73 -9.55 6.41 11.89
CA SER A 73 -8.93 5.22 11.32
C SER A 73 -8.35 4.39 12.47
N ASN A 74 -9.21 3.61 13.10
CA ASN A 74 -8.85 2.64 14.11
C ASN A 74 -8.11 1.47 13.47
N ILE A 75 -6.78 1.61 13.31
CA ILE A 75 -5.88 0.57 12.76
C ILE A 75 -5.32 -0.30 13.92
N GLU A 76 -5.89 -0.19 15.12
CA GLU A 76 -5.18 -0.59 16.34
C GLU A 76 -5.15 -2.09 16.62
N ASN A 77 -6.00 -2.94 16.04
CA ASN A 77 -6.06 -4.34 16.47
C ASN A 77 -6.54 -5.28 15.34
N ASP A 78 -5.68 -5.59 14.37
CA ASP A 78 -5.97 -6.71 13.50
C ASP A 78 -5.03 -7.89 13.78
N PRO A 79 -5.51 -8.97 14.43
CA PRO A 79 -4.73 -10.16 14.75
C PRO A 79 -4.19 -10.89 13.52
N ASP A 80 -4.90 -10.83 12.39
CA ASP A 80 -4.55 -11.60 11.19
C ASP A 80 -3.37 -11.00 10.43
N PHE A 81 -3.18 -9.68 10.48
CA PHE A 81 -1.99 -9.04 9.92
C PHE A 81 -0.75 -9.35 10.75
N ILE A 82 -0.91 -9.44 12.08
CA ILE A 82 0.14 -9.83 13.02
C ILE A 82 0.58 -11.28 12.75
N ALA A 83 -0.37 -12.18 12.51
CA ALA A 83 -0.11 -13.59 12.23
C ALA A 83 0.60 -13.81 10.88
N ALA A 84 0.27 -13.02 9.85
CA ALA A 84 0.88 -13.13 8.52
C ALA A 84 2.34 -12.64 8.46
N THR A 85 2.75 -11.79 9.41
CA THR A 85 4.12 -11.25 9.52
C THR A 85 4.96 -11.91 10.61
N SER A 86 4.33 -12.73 11.49
CA SER A 86 4.95 -13.34 12.69
C SER A 86 5.44 -14.76 12.46
N ASN A 87 6.00 -15.12 11.32
CA ASN A 87 6.74 -16.38 11.16
C ASN A 87 8.17 -16.21 11.68
N GLY A 88 8.30 -16.19 13.01
CA GLY A 88 9.61 -16.21 13.67
C GLY A 88 9.47 -16.61 15.13
N ASN A 89 10.02 -17.77 15.48
CA ASN A 89 10.31 -18.15 16.86
C ASN A 89 11.23 -17.11 17.50
N GLY A 90 10.67 -16.11 18.18
CA GLY A 90 11.41 -14.99 18.77
C GLY A 90 10.98 -14.70 20.19
N ASP A 91 11.95 -14.32 21.01
CA ASP A 91 11.87 -13.82 22.38
C ASP A 91 10.69 -12.82 22.53
N PRO A 92 9.80 -12.98 23.56
CA PRO A 92 8.64 -12.10 23.79
C PRO A 92 8.97 -10.60 23.86
N THR A 93 10.13 -10.24 24.39
CA THR A 93 10.60 -8.85 24.49
C THR A 93 10.91 -8.24 23.12
N LYS A 94 11.43 -9.04 22.19
CA LYS A 94 11.68 -8.61 20.80
C LYS A 94 10.40 -8.51 19.98
N GLN A 95 9.39 -9.33 20.28
CA GLN A 95 8.09 -9.28 19.61
C GLN A 95 7.33 -7.99 19.92
N VAL A 96 7.36 -7.51 21.17
CA VAL A 96 6.75 -6.23 21.56
C VAL A 96 7.41 -5.06 20.82
N SER A 97 8.74 -5.04 20.75
CA SER A 97 9.47 -3.96 20.04
C SER A 97 9.25 -3.97 18.53
N ILE A 98 9.11 -5.15 17.92
CA ILE A 98 8.80 -5.30 16.49
C ILE A 98 7.36 -4.81 16.21
N HIS A 99 6.41 -5.17 17.04
CA HIS A 99 5.02 -4.74 16.92
C HIS A 99 4.88 -3.20 17.01
N GLU A 100 5.54 -2.58 17.99
CA GLU A 100 5.59 -1.12 18.08
C GLU A 100 6.22 -0.47 16.87
N LEU A 101 7.30 -1.04 16.33
CA LEU A 101 7.95 -0.54 15.12
C LEU A 101 7.02 -0.65 13.91
N GLN A 102 6.31 -1.77 13.76
CA GLN A 102 5.32 -1.96 12.69
C GLN A 102 4.18 -0.95 12.79
N LYS A 103 3.64 -0.72 13.99
CA LYS A 103 2.59 0.28 14.23
C LYS A 103 3.06 1.68 13.83
N LYS A 104 4.27 2.05 14.22
CA LYS A 104 4.90 3.34 13.88
C LYS A 104 5.12 3.48 12.37
N LEU A 105 5.62 2.42 11.72
CA LEU A 105 5.83 2.41 10.27
C LEU A 105 4.49 2.55 9.51
N ASN A 106 3.46 1.82 9.92
CA ASN A 106 2.13 1.92 9.33
C ASN A 106 1.57 3.33 9.48
N ALA A 107 1.66 3.94 10.67
CA ALA A 107 1.24 5.31 10.89
C ALA A 107 2.00 6.31 10.00
N ALA A 108 3.33 6.16 9.87
CA ALA A 108 4.14 6.99 8.99
C ALA A 108 3.74 6.81 7.50
N MET A 109 3.46 5.58 7.07
CA MET A 109 2.96 5.29 5.73
C MET A 109 1.60 5.94 5.47
N MET A 110 0.69 5.95 6.45
CA MET A 110 -0.63 6.58 6.33
C MET A 110 -0.55 8.11 6.20
N ASN A 111 0.46 8.73 6.76
CA ASN A 111 0.71 10.17 6.62
C ASN A 111 1.28 10.57 5.25
N LEU A 112 1.73 9.60 4.44
CA LEU A 112 2.11 9.88 3.06
C LEU A 112 0.89 10.18 2.19
N SER A 113 1.06 11.06 1.19
CA SER A 113 0.05 11.18 0.13
C SER A 113 -0.15 9.83 -0.57
N HIS A 114 -1.33 9.62 -1.19
CA HIS A 114 -1.61 8.39 -1.93
C HIS A 114 -0.57 8.11 -3.02
N ASP A 115 -0.09 9.16 -3.70
CA ASP A 115 0.90 9.06 -4.76
C ASP A 115 2.29 8.66 -4.25
N HIS A 116 2.68 9.12 -3.07
CA HIS A 116 3.93 8.72 -2.40
C HIS A 116 3.81 7.31 -1.85
N ARG A 117 2.71 7.00 -1.17
CA ARG A 117 2.49 5.68 -0.57
C ARG A 117 2.52 4.57 -1.60
N ILE A 118 1.87 4.76 -2.77
CA ILE A 118 1.82 3.73 -3.79
C ILE A 118 3.20 3.43 -4.38
N VAL A 119 4.03 4.44 -4.63
CA VAL A 119 5.38 4.20 -5.17
C VAL A 119 6.29 3.50 -4.16
N VAL A 120 6.19 3.86 -2.86
CA VAL A 120 6.91 3.18 -1.77
C VAL A 120 6.44 1.72 -1.65
N THR A 121 5.14 1.47 -1.64
CA THR A 121 4.59 0.10 -1.57
C THR A 121 5.07 -0.75 -2.74
N MET A 122 5.06 -0.22 -3.96
CA MET A 122 5.49 -0.98 -5.13
C MET A 122 7.01 -1.19 -5.18
N PHE A 123 7.80 -0.20 -4.80
CA PHE A 123 9.25 -0.27 -4.86
C PHE A 123 9.85 -0.97 -3.64
N ASP A 124 9.61 -0.45 -2.43
CA ASP A 124 10.30 -0.93 -1.22
C ASP A 124 9.68 -2.23 -0.69
N ILE A 125 8.35 -2.39 -0.76
CA ILE A 125 7.69 -3.58 -0.21
C ILE A 125 7.60 -4.71 -1.24
N GLN A 126 7.33 -4.40 -2.51
CA GLN A 126 7.14 -5.41 -3.55
C GLN A 126 8.35 -5.64 -4.44
N GLY A 127 9.37 -4.80 -4.35
CA GLY A 127 10.61 -4.91 -5.12
C GLY A 127 10.44 -4.67 -6.61
N MET A 128 9.44 -3.86 -7.02
CA MET A 128 9.19 -3.59 -8.43
C MET A 128 10.19 -2.57 -8.98
N PRO A 129 10.76 -2.79 -10.19
CA PRO A 129 11.66 -1.81 -10.81
C PRO A 129 10.92 -0.54 -11.24
N HIS A 130 11.60 0.60 -11.23
CA HIS A 130 11.02 1.92 -11.60
C HIS A 130 10.29 1.89 -12.93
N ALA A 131 10.86 1.21 -13.94
CA ALA A 131 10.26 1.10 -15.26
C ALA A 131 8.88 0.41 -15.26
N GLU A 132 8.68 -0.60 -14.42
CA GLU A 132 7.39 -1.27 -14.25
C GLU A 132 6.40 -0.39 -13.51
N ILE A 133 6.82 0.25 -12.43
CA ILE A 133 6.01 1.20 -11.66
C ILE A 133 5.53 2.33 -12.60
N ALA A 134 6.43 2.90 -13.39
CA ALA A 134 6.12 3.95 -14.35
C ALA A 134 5.03 3.51 -15.35
N LYS A 135 5.13 2.29 -15.90
CA LYS A 135 4.13 1.72 -16.80
C LYS A 135 2.77 1.52 -16.12
N ILE A 136 2.75 0.99 -14.90
CA ILE A 136 1.52 0.72 -14.15
C ILE A 136 0.81 2.04 -13.81
N LEU A 137 1.55 3.02 -13.31
CA LEU A 137 1.01 4.32 -12.88
C LEU A 137 0.81 5.29 -14.05
N LYS A 138 1.30 4.97 -15.26
CA LYS A 138 1.28 5.83 -16.45
C LYS A 138 1.96 7.18 -16.22
N ILE A 139 3.12 7.17 -15.58
CA ILE A 139 3.97 8.34 -15.30
C ILE A 139 5.39 8.07 -15.81
N SER A 140 6.25 9.09 -15.84
CA SER A 140 7.66 8.90 -16.19
C SER A 140 8.45 8.21 -15.07
N GLU A 141 9.54 7.53 -15.40
CA GLU A 141 10.45 6.99 -14.39
C GLU A 141 11.08 8.10 -13.52
N GLY A 142 11.30 9.28 -14.08
CA GLY A 142 11.75 10.45 -13.34
C GLY A 142 10.74 10.85 -12.26
N THR A 143 9.44 10.79 -12.59
CA THR A 143 8.37 11.04 -11.62
C THR A 143 8.32 9.97 -10.52
N VAL A 144 8.56 8.69 -10.85
CA VAL A 144 8.66 7.62 -9.85
C VAL A 144 9.81 7.92 -8.88
N ARG A 145 11.00 8.24 -9.40
CA ARG A 145 12.18 8.55 -8.58
C ARG A 145 11.97 9.77 -7.68
N SER A 146 11.39 10.84 -8.20
CA SER A 146 11.11 12.04 -7.39
C SER A 146 10.09 11.75 -6.28
N ARG A 147 9.00 11.01 -6.60
CA ARG A 147 8.02 10.59 -5.58
C ARG A 147 8.65 9.72 -4.49
N LEU A 148 9.50 8.76 -4.85
CA LEU A 148 10.23 7.93 -3.89
C LEU A 148 11.15 8.78 -3.01
N PHE A 149 11.91 9.71 -3.60
CA PHE A 149 12.80 10.59 -2.87
C PHE A 149 12.05 11.41 -1.80
N TYR A 150 10.95 12.05 -2.17
CA TYR A 150 10.14 12.83 -1.22
C TYR A 150 9.44 11.95 -0.19
N ALA A 151 8.95 10.78 -0.59
CA ALA A 151 8.33 9.83 0.31
C ALA A 151 9.33 9.31 1.36
N HIS A 152 10.51 8.89 0.95
CA HIS A 152 11.58 8.45 1.87
C HIS A 152 11.99 9.56 2.84
N ARG A 153 12.12 10.79 2.36
CA ARG A 153 12.44 11.95 3.21
C ARG A 153 11.34 12.19 4.26
N GLN A 154 10.08 12.09 3.86
CA GLN A 154 8.95 12.24 4.79
C GLN A 154 8.90 11.10 5.81
N LEU A 155 9.13 9.84 5.39
CA LEU A 155 9.23 8.69 6.29
C LEU A 155 10.40 8.83 7.26
N GLN A 156 11.58 9.25 6.79
CA GLN A 156 12.73 9.49 7.64
C GLN A 156 12.43 10.53 8.72
N ASN A 157 11.80 11.64 8.35
CA ASN A 157 11.42 12.67 9.32
C ASN A 157 10.44 12.12 10.35
N SER A 158 9.39 11.42 9.93
CA SER A 158 8.40 10.83 10.84
C SER A 158 9.01 9.78 11.78
N LEU A 159 9.95 8.96 11.28
CA LEU A 159 10.59 7.92 12.08
C LEU A 159 11.74 8.43 12.94
N HIS A 160 12.37 9.55 12.56
CA HIS A 160 13.47 10.15 13.34
C HIS A 160 12.98 10.71 14.69
N GLU A 161 11.76 11.20 14.74
CA GLU A 161 11.14 11.67 15.99
C GLU A 161 11.01 10.52 17.02
N PHE A 162 10.88 9.27 16.54
CA PHE A 162 10.79 8.08 17.40
C PHE A 162 12.14 7.52 17.84
N LYS A 163 13.25 7.95 17.25
CA LYS A 163 14.60 7.51 17.65
C LYS A 163 15.16 8.28 18.86
N LYS A 164 14.47 9.38 19.22
CA LYS A 164 14.88 10.26 20.33
C LYS A 164 14.18 9.97 21.67
N ASN A 165 13.26 9.05 21.70
CA ASN A 165 12.63 8.51 22.89
C ASN A 165 13.09 7.06 23.08
#